data_38878605b7b295f4872c505edf32eaf9
#
_entry.id   38878605b7b295f4872c505edf32eaf9
#
_cell.length_a   1.000
_cell.length_b   1.000
_cell.length_c   1.000
_cell.angle_alpha   90.00
_cell.angle_beta   90.00
_cell.angle_gamma   90.00
#
_symmetry.space_group_name_H-M   'P 1'
#
loop_
_entity.id
_entity.type
_entity.pdbx_description
1 polymer ?
#
loop_
_entity_poly.entity_id
_entity_poly.type
_entity_poly.pdbx_seq_one_letter_code
_entity_poly.pdbx_strand_id
1 'polypeptide(L)'
;MGRVASYSLINCAVNPQAARERVNAYVPIFKKKKVLIVGGGVAGCEAARVLAIRGHQPVVYEKGSRLGGNLIPGGVPDFKEDDIALADWYTNELNRLGVHVRLNTELNEEEIKAMDYDTVILATGSKPKVFSLGDDSHTYTAEQVLLKQKDAGKKTVVVGGGLVGCETALWLAQNGIHVTIVEALDKVMAVNGPLCVANKEMLEALLPFNGVEIITGAKVTEFANGEVKVDTKEGSKTIMSDSVILSVGYKEENTLYNNLQFDIPDLYLLGDAKKVSNIMYAIWDAFEVANHI
;
A
#
# COMPACT_ATOMS: atom_id res chain seq x y z
N MET A 1 4.59 -19.57 -3.58
CA MET A 1 4.89 -20.94 -3.11
C MET A 1 3.83 -21.52 -2.18
N GLY A 2 3.20 -20.78 -1.27
CA GLY A 2 2.23 -21.32 -0.31
C GLY A 2 1.05 -22.11 -0.92
N ARG A 3 0.55 -21.72 -2.09
CA ARG A 3 -0.54 -22.43 -2.75
C ARG A 3 -0.12 -23.78 -3.33
N VAL A 4 1.11 -23.91 -3.85
CA VAL A 4 1.62 -25.19 -4.33
C VAL A 4 1.74 -26.18 -3.17
N ALA A 5 2.26 -25.71 -2.03
CA ALA A 5 2.37 -26.54 -0.82
C ALA A 5 1.00 -26.97 -0.25
N SER A 6 -0.07 -26.20 -0.50
CA SER A 6 -1.44 -26.52 -0.08
C SER A 6 -2.28 -27.18 -1.17
N TYR A 7 -1.67 -27.68 -2.23
CA TYR A 7 -2.35 -28.31 -3.39
C TYR A 7 -3.44 -27.43 -4.04
N SER A 8 -3.30 -26.11 -3.93
CA SER A 8 -4.23 -25.16 -4.53
C SER A 8 -3.78 -24.73 -5.93
N LEU A 9 -4.70 -24.21 -6.74
CA LEU A 9 -4.40 -23.70 -8.08
C LEU A 9 -3.32 -22.61 -7.99
N ILE A 10 -2.33 -22.71 -8.87
CA ILE A 10 -1.26 -21.72 -9.00
C ILE A 10 -1.86 -20.38 -9.39
N ASN A 11 -1.38 -19.31 -8.78
CA ASN A 11 -1.60 -17.94 -9.21
C ASN A 11 -0.33 -17.11 -8.95
N CYS A 12 -0.24 -15.97 -9.62
CA CYS A 12 0.84 -15.02 -9.42
C CYS A 12 0.27 -13.70 -8.90
N ALA A 13 0.93 -13.09 -7.92
CA ALA A 13 0.50 -11.81 -7.36
C ALA A 13 0.57 -10.69 -8.41
N VAL A 14 1.58 -10.71 -9.26
CA VAL A 14 1.84 -9.66 -10.26
C VAL A 14 1.41 -10.02 -11.69
N ASN A 15 0.86 -11.21 -11.90
CA ASN A 15 0.35 -11.65 -13.20
C ASN A 15 -0.98 -12.38 -13.05
N PRO A 16 -2.12 -11.70 -13.23
CA PRO A 16 -3.46 -12.30 -13.18
C PRO A 16 -3.69 -13.42 -14.20
N GLN A 17 -2.95 -13.44 -15.29
CA GLN A 17 -3.07 -14.46 -16.35
C GLN A 17 -2.35 -15.78 -16.00
N ALA A 18 -1.42 -15.79 -15.03
CA ALA A 18 -0.65 -16.97 -14.69
C ALA A 18 -1.54 -18.16 -14.32
N ALA A 19 -1.42 -19.26 -15.10
CA ALA A 19 -2.23 -20.47 -15.05
C ALA A 19 -3.74 -20.23 -15.33
N ARG A 20 -4.07 -19.08 -15.94
CA ARG A 20 -5.42 -18.68 -16.34
C ARG A 20 -5.45 -17.99 -17.70
N GLU A 21 -4.50 -18.27 -18.56
CA GLU A 21 -4.25 -17.55 -19.82
C GLU A 21 -5.47 -17.54 -20.75
N ARG A 22 -6.30 -18.60 -20.71
CA ARG A 22 -7.54 -18.66 -21.51
C ARG A 22 -8.67 -17.85 -20.90
N VAL A 23 -8.83 -17.90 -19.57
CA VAL A 23 -9.93 -17.22 -18.86
C VAL A 23 -9.67 -15.72 -18.76
N ASN A 24 -8.40 -15.37 -18.51
CA ASN A 24 -7.94 -13.99 -18.38
C ASN A 24 -7.24 -13.51 -19.67
N ALA A 25 -7.64 -14.02 -20.84
CA ALA A 25 -7.18 -13.47 -22.11
C ALA A 25 -7.64 -12.01 -22.27
N TYR A 26 -6.85 -11.21 -23.00
CA TYR A 26 -7.29 -9.85 -23.30
C TYR A 26 -8.52 -9.86 -24.18
N VAL A 27 -9.58 -9.20 -23.71
CA VAL A 27 -10.84 -9.09 -24.47
C VAL A 27 -10.65 -8.12 -25.63
N PRO A 28 -10.99 -8.51 -26.87
CA PRO A 28 -10.93 -7.63 -28.02
C PRO A 28 -11.80 -6.37 -27.82
N ILE A 29 -11.33 -5.22 -28.31
CA ILE A 29 -12.10 -3.97 -28.25
C ILE A 29 -12.95 -3.79 -29.50
N PHE A 30 -14.17 -3.26 -29.33
CA PHE A 30 -15.03 -2.84 -30.44
C PHE A 30 -14.84 -1.36 -30.79
N LYS A 31 -14.57 -0.55 -29.77
CA LYS A 31 -14.38 0.89 -29.91
C LYS A 31 -13.22 1.34 -29.03
N LYS A 32 -12.31 2.09 -29.63
CA LYS A 32 -11.20 2.72 -28.89
C LYS A 32 -11.74 3.83 -28.00
N LYS A 33 -11.35 3.82 -26.72
CA LYS A 33 -11.72 4.83 -25.72
C LYS A 33 -10.50 5.64 -25.30
N LYS A 34 -10.74 6.91 -24.98
CA LYS A 34 -9.81 7.74 -24.18
C LYS A 34 -10.11 7.47 -22.70
N VAL A 35 -9.12 7.05 -21.94
CA VAL A 35 -9.31 6.69 -20.52
C VAL A 35 -8.44 7.55 -19.64
N LEU A 36 -9.06 8.32 -18.76
CA LEU A 36 -8.37 9.06 -17.69
C LEU A 36 -8.13 8.13 -16.51
N ILE A 37 -6.89 8.07 -16.02
CA ILE A 37 -6.52 7.33 -14.81
C ILE A 37 -5.93 8.31 -13.80
N VAL A 38 -6.55 8.44 -12.63
CA VAL A 38 -6.12 9.30 -11.53
C VAL A 38 -5.47 8.44 -10.45
N GLY A 39 -4.15 8.58 -10.33
CA GLY A 39 -3.29 7.81 -9.44
C GLY A 39 -2.40 6.81 -10.18
N GLY A 40 -1.09 7.01 -10.03
CA GLY A 40 -0.03 6.18 -10.64
C GLY A 40 0.52 5.11 -9.69
N GLY A 41 -0.27 4.66 -8.72
CA GLY A 41 0.03 3.49 -7.92
C GLY A 41 -0.10 2.19 -8.71
N VAL A 42 0.13 1.06 -8.05
CA VAL A 42 0.12 -0.28 -8.69
C VAL A 42 -1.17 -0.56 -9.48
N ALA A 43 -2.34 -0.20 -8.93
CA ALA A 43 -3.62 -0.42 -9.60
C ALA A 43 -3.78 0.46 -10.86
N GLY A 44 -3.43 1.75 -10.76
CA GLY A 44 -3.49 2.66 -11.91
C GLY A 44 -2.51 2.28 -13.02
N CYS A 45 -1.30 1.87 -12.66
CA CYS A 45 -0.29 1.40 -13.61
C CYS A 45 -0.75 0.12 -14.33
N GLU A 46 -1.31 -0.86 -13.61
CA GLU A 46 -1.81 -2.08 -14.23
C GLU A 46 -3.02 -1.80 -15.14
N ALA A 47 -3.96 -0.97 -14.70
CA ALA A 47 -5.07 -0.56 -15.54
C ALA A 47 -4.60 0.11 -16.85
N ALA A 48 -3.64 1.04 -16.75
CA ALA A 48 -3.05 1.71 -17.91
C ALA A 48 -2.39 0.72 -18.87
N ARG A 49 -1.61 -0.23 -18.31
CA ARG A 49 -0.94 -1.28 -19.08
C ARG A 49 -1.94 -2.14 -19.86
N VAL A 50 -2.95 -2.66 -19.19
CA VAL A 50 -3.96 -3.54 -19.79
C VAL A 50 -4.75 -2.80 -20.88
N LEU A 51 -5.19 -1.57 -20.59
CA LEU A 51 -5.90 -0.73 -21.55
C LEU A 51 -5.08 -0.44 -22.79
N ALA A 52 -3.78 -0.11 -22.62
CA ALA A 52 -2.87 0.14 -23.75
C ALA A 52 -2.66 -1.12 -24.60
N ILE A 53 -2.45 -2.29 -23.98
CA ILE A 53 -2.31 -3.57 -24.68
C ILE A 53 -3.57 -3.89 -25.49
N ARG A 54 -4.75 -3.59 -24.96
CA ARG A 54 -6.02 -3.77 -25.66
C ARG A 54 -6.26 -2.77 -26.79
N GLY A 55 -5.49 -1.66 -26.83
CA GLY A 55 -5.58 -0.65 -27.90
C GLY A 55 -6.38 0.59 -27.53
N HIS A 56 -6.78 0.77 -26.27
CA HIS A 56 -7.32 2.03 -25.74
C HIS A 56 -6.25 3.11 -25.63
N GLN A 57 -6.63 4.33 -25.26
CA GLN A 57 -5.75 5.48 -25.04
C GLN A 57 -5.78 5.92 -23.57
N PRO A 58 -5.09 5.19 -22.66
CA PRO A 58 -4.98 5.62 -21.28
C PRO A 58 -4.03 6.80 -21.12
N VAL A 59 -4.37 7.71 -20.20
CA VAL A 59 -3.50 8.77 -19.70
C VAL A 59 -3.51 8.70 -18.18
N VAL A 60 -2.32 8.65 -17.56
CA VAL A 60 -2.17 8.56 -16.10
C VAL A 60 -1.78 9.92 -15.55
N TYR A 61 -2.50 10.39 -14.54
CA TYR A 61 -2.16 11.54 -13.73
C TYR A 61 -1.75 11.07 -12.34
N GLU A 62 -0.54 11.47 -11.93
CA GLU A 62 0.04 11.13 -10.64
C GLU A 62 0.52 12.40 -9.93
N LYS A 63 0.08 12.59 -8.68
CA LYS A 63 0.47 13.73 -7.86
C LYS A 63 1.94 13.71 -7.42
N GLY A 64 2.49 12.52 -7.28
CA GLY A 64 3.90 12.32 -6.92
C GLY A 64 4.86 12.51 -8.09
N SER A 65 6.14 12.54 -7.77
CA SER A 65 7.23 12.72 -8.75
C SER A 65 7.61 11.41 -9.48
N ARG A 66 7.02 10.27 -9.11
CA ARG A 66 7.24 8.95 -9.72
C ARG A 66 6.03 8.05 -9.58
N LEU A 67 5.95 7.04 -10.44
CA LEU A 67 4.98 5.96 -10.33
C LEU A 67 5.32 4.98 -9.21
N GLY A 68 4.32 4.19 -8.78
CA GLY A 68 4.48 3.10 -7.82
C GLY A 68 3.64 3.25 -6.54
N GLY A 69 3.26 4.49 -6.16
CA GLY A 69 2.45 4.70 -4.94
C GLY A 69 3.08 4.06 -3.71
N ASN A 70 2.33 3.24 -2.98
CA ASN A 70 2.79 2.60 -1.74
C ASN A 70 3.88 1.52 -1.93
N LEU A 71 4.22 1.12 -3.17
CA LEU A 71 5.42 0.32 -3.43
C LEU A 71 6.70 1.07 -3.04
N ILE A 72 6.69 2.41 -3.13
CA ILE A 72 7.87 3.22 -2.89
C ILE A 72 8.29 3.19 -1.41
N PRO A 73 7.45 3.57 -0.43
CA PRO A 73 7.81 3.39 0.98
C PRO A 73 7.93 1.90 1.36
N GLY A 74 7.07 1.04 0.82
CA GLY A 74 7.09 -0.40 1.12
C GLY A 74 8.37 -1.12 0.68
N GLY A 75 9.01 -0.67 -0.38
CA GLY A 75 10.24 -1.25 -0.94
C GLY A 75 11.54 -0.63 -0.41
N VAL A 76 11.49 0.25 0.59
CA VAL A 76 12.69 0.84 1.21
C VAL A 76 13.53 -0.20 1.97
N PRO A 77 12.96 -1.15 2.72
CA PRO A 77 13.76 -2.20 3.33
C PRO A 77 14.43 -3.10 2.28
N ASP A 78 15.72 -3.42 2.46
CA ASP A 78 16.51 -4.21 1.50
C ASP A 78 15.84 -5.56 1.16
N PHE A 79 15.16 -6.16 2.13
CA PHE A 79 14.41 -7.40 1.93
C PHE A 79 13.09 -7.24 1.15
N LYS A 80 12.78 -6.01 0.68
CA LYS A 80 11.60 -5.64 -0.10
C LYS A 80 11.96 -4.94 -1.43
N GLU A 81 13.20 -5.07 -1.89
CA GLU A 81 13.68 -4.41 -3.13
C GLU A 81 12.83 -4.76 -4.37
N ASP A 82 12.18 -5.92 -4.39
CA ASP A 82 11.27 -6.34 -5.45
C ASP A 82 10.07 -5.39 -5.62
N ASP A 83 9.63 -4.69 -4.57
CA ASP A 83 8.55 -3.72 -4.65
C ASP A 83 9.00 -2.48 -5.47
N ILE A 84 10.25 -2.04 -5.30
CA ILE A 84 10.84 -0.97 -6.12
C ILE A 84 11.03 -1.46 -7.56
N ALA A 85 11.56 -2.67 -7.74
CA ALA A 85 11.73 -3.27 -9.06
C ALA A 85 10.39 -3.37 -9.83
N LEU A 86 9.29 -3.68 -9.14
CA LEU A 86 7.96 -3.68 -9.74
C LEU A 86 7.51 -2.27 -10.17
N ALA A 87 7.76 -1.24 -9.35
CA ALA A 87 7.44 0.15 -9.70
C ALA A 87 8.24 0.62 -10.93
N ASP A 88 9.52 0.29 -10.98
CA ASP A 88 10.40 0.61 -12.11
C ASP A 88 9.99 -0.17 -13.36
N TRP A 89 9.58 -1.43 -13.22
CA TRP A 89 9.03 -2.22 -14.32
C TRP A 89 7.78 -1.57 -14.92
N TYR A 90 6.82 -1.13 -14.09
CA TYR A 90 5.64 -0.41 -14.58
C TYR A 90 6.02 0.88 -15.32
N THR A 91 6.96 1.64 -14.80
CA THR A 91 7.45 2.86 -15.44
C THR A 91 7.99 2.57 -16.85
N ASN A 92 8.84 1.55 -16.97
CA ASN A 92 9.42 1.12 -18.23
C ASN A 92 8.35 0.56 -19.19
N GLU A 93 7.42 -0.24 -18.67
CA GLU A 93 6.39 -0.88 -19.48
C GLU A 93 5.37 0.12 -20.02
N LEU A 94 4.92 1.08 -19.20
CA LEU A 94 4.03 2.14 -19.65
C LEU A 94 4.69 3.02 -20.71
N ASN A 95 5.99 3.33 -20.54
CA ASN A 95 6.75 4.05 -21.56
C ASN A 95 6.87 3.24 -22.85
N ARG A 96 7.19 1.94 -22.79
CA ARG A 96 7.24 1.03 -23.94
C ARG A 96 5.92 0.96 -24.70
N LEU A 97 4.80 1.01 -23.98
CA LEU A 97 3.45 0.99 -24.54
C LEU A 97 2.98 2.36 -25.04
N GLY A 98 3.78 3.42 -24.88
CA GLY A 98 3.44 4.77 -25.30
C GLY A 98 2.33 5.42 -24.47
N VAL A 99 2.15 4.99 -23.21
CA VAL A 99 1.17 5.58 -22.30
C VAL A 99 1.67 6.96 -21.84
N HIS A 100 0.82 7.97 -21.98
CA HIS A 100 1.12 9.29 -21.43
C HIS A 100 0.97 9.32 -19.90
N VAL A 101 2.05 9.69 -19.22
CA VAL A 101 2.08 9.85 -17.76
C VAL A 101 2.35 11.31 -17.40
N ARG A 102 1.51 11.90 -16.56
CA ARG A 102 1.62 13.26 -16.02
C ARG A 102 1.94 13.18 -14.54
N LEU A 103 3.23 13.25 -14.22
CA LEU A 103 3.73 13.31 -12.84
C LEU A 103 3.57 14.72 -12.25
N ASN A 104 3.67 14.84 -10.92
CA ASN A 104 3.52 16.09 -10.17
C ASN A 104 2.22 16.82 -10.50
N THR A 105 1.17 16.09 -10.80
CA THR A 105 -0.13 16.64 -11.20
C THR A 105 -1.25 15.98 -10.38
N GLU A 106 -1.75 16.68 -9.40
CA GLU A 106 -2.94 16.29 -8.64
C GLU A 106 -4.17 16.90 -9.32
N LEU A 107 -5.17 16.08 -9.59
CA LEU A 107 -6.43 16.51 -10.20
C LEU A 107 -7.51 16.66 -9.13
N ASN A 108 -8.28 17.75 -9.23
CA ASN A 108 -9.50 17.95 -8.46
C ASN A 108 -10.75 17.58 -9.29
N GLU A 109 -11.92 17.66 -8.66
CA GLU A 109 -13.20 17.29 -9.26
C GLU A 109 -13.56 18.14 -10.48
N GLU A 110 -13.32 19.45 -10.42
CA GLU A 110 -13.65 20.38 -11.49
C GLU A 110 -12.77 20.13 -12.73
N GLU A 111 -11.49 19.88 -12.51
CA GLU A 111 -10.55 19.52 -13.58
C GLU A 111 -10.95 18.22 -14.25
N ILE A 112 -11.29 17.17 -13.47
CA ILE A 112 -11.73 15.88 -14.01
C ILE A 112 -12.99 16.04 -14.86
N LYS A 113 -13.99 16.80 -14.37
CA LYS A 113 -15.24 17.06 -15.11
C LYS A 113 -15.04 17.86 -16.38
N ALA A 114 -14.04 18.73 -16.43
CA ALA A 114 -13.73 19.56 -17.60
C ALA A 114 -12.95 18.81 -18.70
N MET A 115 -12.41 17.63 -18.39
CA MET A 115 -11.62 16.84 -19.33
C MET A 115 -12.51 15.98 -20.26
N ASP A 116 -12.11 15.87 -21.54
CA ASP A 116 -12.79 15.06 -22.56
C ASP A 116 -12.27 13.62 -22.57
N TYR A 117 -12.83 12.75 -21.72
CA TYR A 117 -12.54 11.32 -21.64
C TYR A 117 -13.81 10.49 -21.72
N ASP A 118 -13.73 9.33 -22.40
CA ASP A 118 -14.84 8.38 -22.51
C ASP A 118 -15.05 7.61 -21.17
N THR A 119 -13.99 7.41 -20.40
CA THR A 119 -13.99 6.61 -19.16
C THR A 119 -13.01 7.24 -18.15
N VAL A 120 -13.36 7.23 -16.89
CA VAL A 120 -12.50 7.69 -15.78
C VAL A 120 -12.27 6.55 -14.79
N ILE A 121 -11.00 6.35 -14.42
CA ILE A 121 -10.58 5.39 -13.41
C ILE A 121 -9.93 6.16 -12.26
N LEU A 122 -10.45 5.98 -11.05
CA LEU A 122 -9.89 6.50 -9.83
C LEU A 122 -9.12 5.39 -9.11
N ALA A 123 -7.80 5.52 -9.05
CA ALA A 123 -6.85 4.62 -8.39
C ALA A 123 -6.03 5.39 -7.35
N THR A 124 -6.69 6.23 -6.58
CA THR A 124 -6.13 7.20 -5.63
C THR A 124 -5.52 6.58 -4.38
N GLY A 125 -5.66 5.26 -4.22
CA GLY A 125 -4.98 4.49 -3.19
C GLY A 125 -5.56 4.67 -1.79
N SER A 126 -4.68 4.68 -0.80
CA SER A 126 -5.03 4.76 0.62
C SER A 126 -4.04 5.65 1.38
N LYS A 127 -4.44 6.08 2.57
CA LYS A 127 -3.61 6.87 3.49
C LYS A 127 -3.46 6.14 4.82
N PRO A 128 -2.32 6.26 5.52
CA PRO A 128 -2.16 5.75 6.87
C PRO A 128 -3.22 6.31 7.81
N LYS A 129 -3.74 5.48 8.70
CA LYS A 129 -4.58 5.96 9.81
C LYS A 129 -3.69 6.63 10.83
N VAL A 130 -4.06 7.84 11.22
CA VAL A 130 -3.36 8.64 12.23
C VAL A 130 -4.31 9.08 13.33
N PHE A 131 -3.79 9.20 14.53
CA PHE A 131 -4.47 9.75 15.69
C PHE A 131 -3.44 10.36 16.65
N SER A 132 -3.85 11.30 17.48
CA SER A 132 -2.98 11.91 18.46
C SER A 132 -2.80 10.99 19.67
N LEU A 133 -1.57 10.99 20.18
CA LEU A 133 -1.19 10.34 21.45
C LEU A 133 -0.68 11.37 22.47
N GLY A 134 -0.68 12.66 22.11
CA GLY A 134 -0.21 13.77 22.94
C GLY A 134 0.96 14.51 22.30
N ASP A 135 2.11 13.86 22.11
CA ASP A 135 3.23 14.47 21.37
C ASP A 135 3.15 14.14 19.88
N ASP A 136 2.41 14.96 19.14
CA ASP A 136 2.26 14.81 17.69
C ASP A 136 3.52 15.21 16.91
N SER A 137 4.45 15.95 17.55
CA SER A 137 5.71 16.38 16.89
C SER A 137 6.69 15.23 16.71
N HIS A 138 6.62 14.17 17.54
CA HIS A 138 7.42 12.97 17.47
C HIS A 138 6.57 11.70 17.20
N THR A 139 5.35 11.90 16.73
CA THR A 139 4.47 10.81 16.26
C THR A 139 4.45 10.80 14.73
N TYR A 140 4.89 9.72 14.12
CA TYR A 140 5.10 9.60 12.67
C TYR A 140 4.33 8.43 12.09
N THR A 141 4.11 8.43 10.77
CA THR A 141 3.68 7.24 10.05
C THR A 141 4.88 6.38 9.62
N ALA A 142 4.65 5.10 9.37
CA ALA A 142 5.68 4.23 8.81
C ALA A 142 6.26 4.78 7.49
N GLU A 143 5.42 5.33 6.62
CA GLU A 143 5.85 5.94 5.35
C GLU A 143 6.84 7.09 5.55
N GLN A 144 6.57 8.00 6.50
CA GLN A 144 7.43 9.15 6.77
C GLN A 144 8.82 8.72 7.22
N VAL A 145 8.90 7.66 8.02
CA VAL A 145 10.17 7.14 8.52
C VAL A 145 10.91 6.34 7.44
N LEU A 146 10.22 5.46 6.72
CA LEU A 146 10.80 4.69 5.62
C LEU A 146 11.35 5.62 4.52
N LEU A 147 10.63 6.68 4.17
CA LEU A 147 11.09 7.69 3.19
C LEU A 147 12.11 8.69 3.75
N LYS A 148 12.57 8.49 5.00
CA LYS A 148 13.54 9.36 5.68
C LYS A 148 13.10 10.84 5.77
N GLN A 149 11.79 11.08 5.76
CA GLN A 149 11.21 12.41 5.99
C GLN A 149 11.20 12.77 7.48
N LYS A 150 11.22 11.74 8.34
CA LYS A 150 11.27 11.83 9.80
C LYS A 150 12.30 10.85 10.34
N ASP A 151 12.97 11.26 11.42
CA ASP A 151 13.96 10.43 12.12
C ASP A 151 13.28 9.74 13.31
N ALA A 152 13.42 8.42 13.37
CA ALA A 152 12.87 7.61 14.46
C ALA A 152 13.65 7.75 15.79
N GLY A 153 14.85 8.36 15.76
CA GLY A 153 15.73 8.43 16.93
C GLY A 153 16.46 7.11 17.21
N LYS A 154 16.89 6.91 18.46
CA LYS A 154 17.59 5.69 18.88
C LYS A 154 16.67 4.64 19.48
N LYS A 155 15.53 5.06 20.01
CA LYS A 155 14.52 4.20 20.60
C LYS A 155 13.15 4.60 20.07
N THR A 156 12.40 3.66 19.54
CA THR A 156 11.07 3.96 18.99
C THR A 156 10.06 2.88 19.35
N VAL A 157 8.81 3.30 19.53
CA VAL A 157 7.66 2.41 19.71
C VAL A 157 6.87 2.39 18.40
N VAL A 158 6.69 1.19 17.84
CA VAL A 158 5.80 0.96 16.70
C VAL A 158 4.44 0.52 17.22
N VAL A 159 3.42 1.32 16.98
CA VAL A 159 2.02 1.04 17.35
C VAL A 159 1.33 0.31 16.22
N GLY A 160 1.03 -0.96 16.46
CA GLY A 160 0.44 -1.89 15.48
C GLY A 160 1.46 -2.89 14.94
N GLY A 161 1.20 -4.17 15.24
CA GLY A 161 2.00 -5.32 14.81
C GLY A 161 1.42 -6.03 13.58
N GLY A 162 0.81 -5.29 12.66
CA GLY A 162 0.46 -5.77 11.32
C GLY A 162 1.70 -5.97 10.45
N LEU A 163 1.52 -6.39 9.18
CA LEU A 163 2.63 -6.65 8.27
C LEU A 163 3.56 -5.41 8.14
N VAL A 164 2.99 -4.25 7.84
CA VAL A 164 3.76 -2.99 7.68
C VAL A 164 4.50 -2.63 8.96
N GLY A 165 3.88 -2.77 10.14
CA GLY A 165 4.52 -2.47 11.42
C GLY A 165 5.68 -3.41 11.72
N CYS A 166 5.52 -4.71 11.46
CA CYS A 166 6.57 -5.71 11.62
C CYS A 166 7.74 -5.51 10.66
N GLU A 167 7.46 -5.23 9.36
CA GLU A 167 8.49 -4.93 8.36
C GLU A 167 9.25 -3.64 8.70
N THR A 168 8.54 -2.57 9.10
CA THR A 168 9.15 -1.31 9.53
C THR A 168 10.02 -1.50 10.79
N ALA A 169 9.52 -2.24 11.79
CA ALA A 169 10.26 -2.53 13.01
C ALA A 169 11.54 -3.34 12.74
N LEU A 170 11.45 -4.36 11.87
CA LEU A 170 12.61 -5.14 11.48
C LEU A 170 13.67 -4.28 10.79
N TRP A 171 13.26 -3.46 9.81
CA TRP A 171 14.18 -2.56 9.10
C TRP A 171 14.85 -1.57 10.05
N LEU A 172 14.10 -0.96 10.97
CA LEU A 172 14.66 -0.03 11.98
C LEU A 172 15.67 -0.74 12.89
N ALA A 173 15.35 -1.94 13.38
CA ALA A 173 16.26 -2.72 14.22
C ALA A 173 17.54 -3.11 13.47
N GLN A 174 17.46 -3.49 12.20
CA GLN A 174 18.61 -3.77 11.34
C GLN A 174 19.48 -2.52 11.12
N ASN A 175 18.89 -1.32 11.23
CA ASN A 175 19.61 -0.04 11.19
C ASN A 175 20.08 0.46 12.58
N GLY A 176 20.05 -0.40 13.59
CA GLY A 176 20.61 -0.12 14.93
C GLY A 176 19.71 0.68 15.87
N ILE A 177 18.41 0.77 15.56
CA ILE A 177 17.41 1.42 16.41
C ILE A 177 16.79 0.38 17.36
N HIS A 178 16.63 0.74 18.62
CA HIS A 178 15.88 -0.09 19.59
C HIS A 178 14.38 0.06 19.34
N VAL A 179 13.73 -1.02 18.99
CA VAL A 179 12.31 -1.00 18.60
C VAL A 179 11.49 -1.86 19.55
N THR A 180 10.37 -1.30 20.01
CA THR A 180 9.31 -2.04 20.70
C THR A 180 8.03 -1.97 19.88
N ILE A 181 7.48 -3.12 19.48
CA ILE A 181 6.15 -3.21 18.85
C ILE A 181 5.11 -3.34 19.97
N VAL A 182 4.08 -2.49 19.92
CA VAL A 182 2.89 -2.62 20.77
C VAL A 182 1.70 -2.97 19.89
N GLU A 183 1.13 -4.17 20.12
CA GLU A 183 0.02 -4.71 19.34
C GLU A 183 -1.20 -4.96 20.25
N ALA A 184 -2.36 -4.47 19.82
CA ALA A 184 -3.60 -4.62 20.58
C ALA A 184 -4.15 -6.05 20.58
N LEU A 185 -3.89 -6.80 19.52
CA LEU A 185 -4.27 -8.22 19.43
C LEU A 185 -3.29 -9.12 20.20
N ASP A 186 -3.70 -10.35 20.45
CA ASP A 186 -2.88 -11.32 21.19
C ASP A 186 -1.67 -11.85 20.39
N LYS A 187 -1.56 -11.50 19.10
CA LYS A 187 -0.45 -11.89 18.21
C LYS A 187 -0.18 -10.80 17.18
N VAL A 188 1.08 -10.65 16.81
CA VAL A 188 1.46 -9.88 15.62
C VAL A 188 0.95 -10.57 14.35
N MET A 189 0.74 -9.81 13.29
CA MET A 189 0.25 -10.31 12.00
C MET A 189 -1.03 -11.17 12.11
N ALA A 190 -1.86 -10.89 13.11
CA ALA A 190 -3.15 -11.57 13.33
C ALA A 190 -4.30 -10.94 12.53
N VAL A 191 -4.02 -9.96 11.67
CA VAL A 191 -5.03 -9.26 10.87
C VAL A 191 -5.68 -10.18 9.85
N ASN A 192 -6.96 -9.93 9.63
CA ASN A 192 -7.77 -10.64 8.65
C ASN A 192 -7.28 -10.34 7.22
N GLY A 193 -6.74 -11.33 6.56
CA GLY A 193 -6.30 -11.25 5.17
C GLY A 193 -5.32 -12.36 4.84
N PRO A 194 -5.22 -12.76 3.58
CA PRO A 194 -4.25 -13.76 3.18
C PRO A 194 -2.84 -13.16 3.25
N LEU A 195 -2.14 -13.43 4.33
CA LEU A 195 -0.70 -13.22 4.42
C LEU A 195 0.04 -14.39 3.75
N CYS A 196 1.16 -14.10 3.12
CA CYS A 196 2.09 -15.13 2.70
C CYS A 196 2.67 -15.81 3.96
N VAL A 197 2.42 -17.12 4.13
CA VAL A 197 2.86 -17.87 5.30
C VAL A 197 4.37 -17.76 5.50
N ALA A 198 5.15 -17.89 4.42
CA ALA A 198 6.60 -17.77 4.48
C ALA A 198 7.07 -16.39 4.98
N ASN A 199 6.41 -15.30 4.54
CA ASN A 199 6.76 -13.96 5.03
C ASN A 199 6.43 -13.79 6.50
N LYS A 200 5.29 -14.34 6.94
CA LYS A 200 4.89 -14.31 8.34
C LYS A 200 5.89 -15.05 9.24
N GLU A 201 6.20 -16.30 8.88
CA GLU A 201 7.15 -17.14 9.62
C GLU A 201 8.55 -16.52 9.67
N MET A 202 8.99 -15.94 8.56
CA MET A 202 10.26 -15.22 8.48
C MET A 202 10.28 -14.02 9.45
N LEU A 203 9.25 -13.16 9.43
CA LEU A 203 9.16 -11.99 10.31
C LEU A 203 9.08 -12.41 11.80
N GLU A 204 8.29 -13.44 12.12
CA GLU A 204 8.19 -13.97 13.49
C GLU A 204 9.55 -14.47 14.02
N ALA A 205 10.42 -14.99 13.15
CA ALA A 205 11.77 -15.40 13.50
C ALA A 205 12.77 -14.22 13.55
N LEU A 206 12.72 -13.31 12.59
CA LEU A 206 13.71 -12.23 12.45
C LEU A 206 13.50 -11.08 13.44
N LEU A 207 12.28 -10.79 13.85
CA LEU A 207 12.01 -9.72 14.82
C LEU A 207 12.76 -9.93 16.14
N PRO A 208 12.57 -11.06 16.88
CA PRO A 208 13.30 -11.29 18.12
C PRO A 208 14.80 -11.50 17.88
N PHE A 209 15.21 -12.10 16.75
CA PHE A 209 16.63 -12.26 16.40
C PHE A 209 17.36 -10.92 16.25
N ASN A 210 16.66 -9.87 15.77
CA ASN A 210 17.20 -8.51 15.67
C ASN A 210 16.91 -7.65 16.93
N GLY A 211 16.50 -8.26 18.03
CA GLY A 211 16.28 -7.58 19.30
C GLY A 211 15.02 -6.70 19.35
N VAL A 212 14.05 -6.91 18.47
CA VAL A 212 12.76 -6.22 18.54
C VAL A 212 11.94 -6.78 19.71
N GLU A 213 11.57 -5.91 20.64
CA GLU A 213 10.62 -6.24 21.70
C GLU A 213 9.20 -6.24 21.17
N ILE A 214 8.37 -7.22 21.61
CA ILE A 214 6.98 -7.33 21.17
C ILE A 214 6.09 -7.44 22.40
N ILE A 215 5.14 -6.50 22.53
CA ILE A 215 4.13 -6.47 23.57
C ILE A 215 2.77 -6.63 22.89
N THR A 216 2.12 -7.77 23.09
CA THR A 216 0.80 -8.07 22.52
C THR A 216 -0.31 -7.96 23.59
N GLY A 217 -1.58 -7.89 23.14
CA GLY A 217 -2.71 -7.66 24.04
C GLY A 217 -2.60 -6.31 24.78
N ALA A 218 -1.95 -5.32 24.16
CA ALA A 218 -1.55 -4.07 24.77
C ALA A 218 -1.92 -2.86 23.89
N LYS A 219 -2.25 -1.74 24.51
CA LYS A 219 -2.68 -0.52 23.81
C LYS A 219 -1.84 0.67 24.27
N VAL A 220 -1.27 1.40 23.34
CA VAL A 220 -0.67 2.72 23.62
C VAL A 220 -1.80 3.72 23.87
N THR A 221 -1.69 4.45 24.97
CA THR A 221 -2.71 5.39 25.41
C THR A 221 -2.23 6.84 25.39
N GLU A 222 -0.93 7.07 25.60
CA GLU A 222 -0.34 8.41 25.62
C GLU A 222 1.13 8.35 25.20
N PHE A 223 1.59 9.42 24.56
CA PHE A 223 3.01 9.70 24.35
C PHE A 223 3.29 11.16 24.74
N ALA A 224 4.11 11.35 25.77
CA ALA A 224 4.47 12.68 26.25
C ALA A 224 5.85 12.66 26.93
N ASN A 225 6.64 13.72 26.75
CA ASN A 225 7.95 13.91 27.38
C ASN A 225 8.93 12.72 27.16
N GLY A 226 8.88 12.05 26.02
CA GLY A 226 9.70 10.87 25.73
C GLY A 226 9.24 9.60 26.43
N GLU A 227 8.04 9.57 26.98
CA GLU A 227 7.42 8.42 27.66
C GLU A 227 6.15 7.97 26.93
N VAL A 228 6.10 6.69 26.57
CA VAL A 228 4.93 6.03 25.99
C VAL A 228 4.22 5.21 27.06
N LYS A 229 2.96 5.54 27.35
CA LYS A 229 2.12 4.76 28.25
C LYS A 229 1.43 3.63 27.49
N VAL A 230 1.55 2.42 28.02
CA VAL A 230 1.03 1.21 27.44
C VAL A 230 0.16 0.48 28.45
N ASP A 231 -1.11 0.34 28.14
CA ASP A 231 -2.03 -0.47 28.95
C ASP A 231 -1.99 -1.93 28.48
N THR A 232 -1.77 -2.82 29.45
CA THR A 232 -1.75 -4.27 29.25
C THR A 232 -2.77 -4.95 30.16
N LYS A 233 -3.02 -6.23 29.97
CA LYS A 233 -3.89 -7.03 30.87
C LYS A 233 -3.36 -7.10 32.32
N GLU A 234 -2.06 -6.87 32.53
CA GLU A 234 -1.39 -6.92 33.84
C GLU A 234 -1.26 -5.54 34.51
N GLY A 235 -1.70 -4.47 33.81
CA GLY A 235 -1.58 -3.08 34.27
C GLY A 235 -0.87 -2.18 33.27
N SER A 236 -0.70 -0.91 33.64
CA SER A 236 -0.04 0.08 32.79
C SER A 236 1.48 0.01 32.92
N LYS A 237 2.19 0.14 31.80
CA LYS A 237 3.66 0.23 31.70
C LYS A 237 4.05 1.53 31.03
N THR A 238 5.25 2.03 31.33
CA THR A 238 5.86 3.17 30.63
C THR A 238 7.10 2.70 29.88
N ILE A 239 7.23 3.11 28.63
CA ILE A 239 8.36 2.82 27.76
C ILE A 239 9.01 4.15 27.36
N MET A 240 10.33 4.27 27.57
CA MET A 240 11.09 5.42 27.10
C MET A 240 11.30 5.34 25.58
N SER A 241 10.94 6.40 24.87
CA SER A 241 10.96 6.44 23.40
C SER A 241 11.25 7.83 22.87
N ASP A 242 12.08 7.92 21.83
CA ASP A 242 12.36 9.18 21.13
C ASP A 242 11.22 9.52 20.17
N SER A 243 10.50 8.52 19.66
CA SER A 243 9.37 8.70 18.73
C SER A 243 8.36 7.55 18.83
N VAL A 244 7.19 7.79 18.27
CA VAL A 244 6.16 6.78 18.06
C VAL A 244 5.84 6.66 16.57
N ILE A 245 5.76 5.44 16.06
CA ILE A 245 5.43 5.16 14.66
C ILE A 245 4.07 4.48 14.60
N LEU A 246 3.10 5.16 13.99
CA LEU A 246 1.77 4.63 13.80
C LEU A 246 1.73 3.68 12.59
N SER A 247 1.37 2.42 12.83
CA SER A 247 1.20 1.39 11.81
C SER A 247 -0.10 0.60 12.03
N VAL A 248 -1.20 1.32 12.25
CA VAL A 248 -2.52 0.79 12.61
C VAL A 248 -3.44 0.59 11.41
N GLY A 249 -2.84 0.44 10.25
CA GLY A 249 -3.52 0.22 8.98
C GLY A 249 -3.78 1.49 8.19
N TYR A 250 -4.49 1.32 7.08
CA TYR A 250 -4.76 2.37 6.09
C TYR A 250 -6.26 2.63 5.99
N LYS A 251 -6.61 3.77 5.42
CA LYS A 251 -7.97 4.16 5.06
C LYS A 251 -8.02 4.44 3.56
N GLU A 252 -9.09 4.00 2.92
CA GLU A 252 -9.36 4.25 1.51
C GLU A 252 -9.41 5.75 1.20
N GLU A 253 -8.74 6.18 0.11
CA GLU A 253 -8.84 7.53 -0.42
C GLU A 253 -9.83 7.55 -1.59
N ASN A 254 -11.11 7.62 -1.25
CA ASN A 254 -12.22 7.53 -2.20
C ASN A 254 -13.08 8.80 -2.29
N THR A 255 -12.57 9.93 -1.79
CA THR A 255 -13.29 11.21 -1.76
C THR A 255 -13.73 11.64 -3.16
N LEU A 256 -12.82 11.61 -4.13
CA LEU A 256 -13.14 11.94 -5.52
C LEU A 256 -14.25 11.04 -6.10
N TYR A 257 -14.22 9.74 -5.78
CA TYR A 257 -15.27 8.83 -6.26
C TYR A 257 -16.63 9.19 -5.68
N ASN A 258 -16.71 9.42 -4.39
CA ASN A 258 -17.96 9.75 -3.71
C ASN A 258 -18.59 11.04 -4.27
N ASN A 259 -17.77 11.99 -4.68
CA ASN A 259 -18.22 13.27 -5.23
C ASN A 259 -18.56 13.20 -6.72
N LEU A 260 -17.91 12.31 -7.49
CA LEU A 260 -18.05 12.23 -8.95
C LEU A 260 -19.00 11.14 -9.46
N GLN A 261 -19.38 10.16 -8.62
CA GLN A 261 -20.10 8.95 -9.04
C GLN A 261 -21.46 9.19 -9.70
N PHE A 262 -22.08 10.34 -9.48
CA PHE A 262 -23.36 10.71 -10.10
C PHE A 262 -23.19 11.67 -11.30
N ASP A 263 -21.98 12.22 -11.48
CA ASP A 263 -21.69 13.19 -12.54
C ASP A 263 -20.99 12.56 -13.74
N ILE A 264 -20.26 11.46 -13.52
CA ILE A 264 -19.48 10.75 -14.56
C ILE A 264 -20.08 9.37 -14.77
N PRO A 265 -20.71 9.11 -15.93
CA PRO A 265 -21.43 7.85 -16.17
C PRO A 265 -20.53 6.61 -16.22
N ASP A 266 -19.30 6.73 -16.76
CA ASP A 266 -18.34 5.61 -16.92
C ASP A 266 -17.15 5.82 -15.97
N LEU A 267 -17.42 5.71 -14.65
CA LEU A 267 -16.48 5.93 -13.56
C LEU A 267 -16.19 4.64 -12.81
N TYR A 268 -14.92 4.30 -12.65
CA TYR A 268 -14.46 3.12 -11.91
C TYR A 268 -13.57 3.51 -10.73
N LEU A 269 -13.67 2.74 -9.65
CA LEU A 269 -12.81 2.86 -8.46
C LEU A 269 -12.01 1.58 -8.30
N LEU A 270 -10.68 1.68 -8.20
CA LEU A 270 -9.75 0.55 -8.20
C LEU A 270 -8.82 0.51 -6.99
N GLY A 271 -8.36 -0.72 -6.69
CA GLY A 271 -7.31 -0.99 -5.72
C GLY A 271 -7.66 -0.52 -4.31
N ASP A 272 -6.67 0.02 -3.60
CA ASP A 272 -6.85 0.46 -2.21
C ASP A 272 -7.84 1.61 -2.03
N ALA A 273 -8.11 2.39 -3.07
CA ALA A 273 -9.14 3.42 -3.03
C ALA A 273 -10.55 2.82 -2.90
N LYS A 274 -10.76 1.61 -3.44
CA LYS A 274 -11.99 0.82 -3.33
C LYS A 274 -12.01 0.01 -2.03
N LYS A 275 -10.90 -0.67 -1.74
CA LYS A 275 -10.73 -1.48 -0.54
C LYS A 275 -9.26 -1.72 -0.26
N VAL A 276 -8.79 -1.25 0.90
CA VAL A 276 -7.41 -1.49 1.32
C VAL A 276 -7.13 -2.99 1.40
N SER A 277 -6.08 -3.44 0.70
CA SER A 277 -5.73 -4.84 0.62
C SER A 277 -4.21 -5.04 0.41
N ASN A 278 -3.79 -5.81 -0.59
CA ASN A 278 -2.40 -6.05 -0.92
C ASN A 278 -2.15 -5.89 -2.42
N ILE A 279 -0.88 -5.94 -2.82
CA ILE A 279 -0.42 -5.77 -4.21
C ILE A 279 -1.19 -6.69 -5.17
N MET A 280 -1.39 -7.96 -4.81
CA MET A 280 -2.10 -8.92 -5.65
C MET A 280 -3.53 -8.47 -5.97
N TYR A 281 -4.29 -8.06 -4.96
CA TYR A 281 -5.66 -7.62 -5.16
C TYR A 281 -5.74 -6.31 -5.94
N ALA A 282 -4.81 -5.38 -5.72
CA ALA A 282 -4.76 -4.14 -6.49
C ALA A 282 -4.51 -4.40 -7.98
N ILE A 283 -3.58 -5.31 -8.31
CA ILE A 283 -3.28 -5.71 -9.69
C ILE A 283 -4.46 -6.47 -10.31
N TRP A 284 -5.03 -7.42 -9.59
CA TRP A 284 -6.11 -8.25 -10.13
C TRP A 284 -7.41 -7.47 -10.33
N ASP A 285 -7.77 -6.57 -9.41
CA ASP A 285 -8.93 -5.67 -9.57
C ASP A 285 -8.74 -4.74 -10.78
N ALA A 286 -7.55 -4.16 -10.93
CA ALA A 286 -7.21 -3.31 -12.06
C ALA A 286 -7.24 -4.07 -13.41
N PHE A 287 -6.69 -5.29 -13.44
CA PHE A 287 -6.73 -6.15 -14.62
C PHE A 287 -8.16 -6.47 -15.02
N GLU A 288 -9.00 -6.90 -14.06
CA GLU A 288 -10.39 -7.28 -14.29
C GLU A 288 -11.17 -6.12 -14.90
N VAL A 289 -11.14 -4.95 -14.28
CA VAL A 289 -11.86 -3.77 -14.78
C VAL A 289 -11.30 -3.33 -16.15
N ALA A 290 -9.98 -3.17 -16.26
CA ALA A 290 -9.37 -2.71 -17.51
C ALA A 290 -9.53 -3.72 -18.67
N ASN A 291 -9.75 -5.01 -18.37
CA ASN A 291 -10.00 -6.03 -19.39
C ASN A 291 -11.46 -6.05 -19.87
N HIS A 292 -12.36 -5.32 -19.24
CA HIS A 292 -13.79 -5.27 -19.60
C HIS A 292 -14.28 -3.89 -20.05
N ILE A 293 -13.45 -2.83 -19.92
CA ILE A 293 -13.70 -1.51 -20.52
C ILE A 293 -13.62 -1.61 -22.03
#